data_f3264c9372567f7b2b1cc15cd0528b3a
#
_entry.id   f3264c9372567f7b2b1cc15cd0528b3a
#
_cell.length_a   1.000
_cell.length_b   1.000
_cell.length_c   1.000
_cell.angle_alpha   90.00
_cell.angle_beta   90.00
_cell.angle_gamma   90.00
#
_symmetry.space_group_name_H-M   'P 1'
#
loop_
_entity.id
_entity.type
_entity.pdbx_description
1 polymer ?
#
loop_
_entity_poly.entity_id
_entity_poly.type
_entity_poly.pdbx_seq_one_letter_code
_entity_poly.pdbx_strand_id
1 'polypeptide(L)'
;MKLTVREMAVFGMLGAIMFLSKLLMELLPNIHLLGVLTVAYTAVYRKKALYPIYIYVILNGIFCGFAAWWAAYLYVWAVLWGMVMLLPRNLPKKVQPAVYMTVCAMHGFLFGTLCAPAQALLFGLNWEGTLAWIIAGFPFDLIHGISNFICGTLIVPVASTLRLAEKNTWKH
;
A
#
# COMPACT_ATOMS: atom_id res chain seq x y z
N MET A 1 2.28 -12.16 -17.78
CA MET A 1 0.82 -12.09 -17.54
C MET A 1 0.27 -11.05 -18.51
N LYS A 2 -0.50 -11.46 -19.52
CA LYS A 2 -1.06 -10.50 -20.50
C LYS A 2 -2.24 -9.78 -19.86
N LEU A 3 -2.31 -8.45 -20.01
CA LEU A 3 -3.45 -7.62 -19.62
C LEU A 3 -4.33 -7.36 -20.83
N THR A 4 -5.64 -7.35 -20.62
CA THR A 4 -6.59 -6.83 -21.60
C THR A 4 -6.57 -5.30 -21.58
N VAL A 5 -7.00 -4.65 -22.69
CA VAL A 5 -7.11 -3.18 -22.77
C VAL A 5 -7.99 -2.64 -21.63
N ARG A 6 -9.05 -3.36 -21.30
CA ARG A 6 -9.95 -3.01 -20.20
C ARG A 6 -9.26 -3.07 -18.84
N GLU A 7 -8.48 -4.13 -18.56
CA GLU A 7 -7.69 -4.21 -17.31
C GLU A 7 -6.68 -3.09 -17.22
N MET A 8 -6.05 -2.72 -18.34
CA MET A 8 -5.11 -1.58 -18.37
C MET A 8 -5.80 -0.28 -17.97
N ALA A 9 -7.00 -0.01 -18.50
CA ALA A 9 -7.78 1.17 -18.13
C ALA A 9 -8.19 1.15 -16.66
N VAL A 10 -8.71 0.02 -16.16
CA VAL A 10 -9.11 -0.13 -14.74
C VAL A 10 -7.91 0.06 -13.82
N PHE A 11 -6.78 -0.60 -14.08
CA PHE A 11 -5.59 -0.47 -13.23
C PHE A 11 -4.96 0.93 -13.30
N GLY A 12 -5.06 1.60 -14.46
CA GLY A 12 -4.68 3.01 -14.59
C GLY A 12 -5.51 3.91 -13.67
N MET A 13 -6.83 3.74 -13.69
CA MET A 13 -7.74 4.49 -12.80
C MET A 13 -7.49 4.18 -11.32
N LEU A 14 -7.30 2.90 -10.95
CA LEU A 14 -7.02 2.52 -9.57
C LEU A 14 -5.70 3.09 -9.07
N GLY A 15 -4.65 3.11 -9.90
CA GLY A 15 -3.38 3.76 -9.58
C GLY A 15 -3.52 5.28 -9.41
N ALA A 16 -4.31 5.93 -10.27
CA ALA A 16 -4.63 7.35 -10.14
C ALA A 16 -5.42 7.65 -8.85
N ILE A 17 -6.37 6.80 -8.47
CA ILE A 17 -7.11 6.92 -7.20
C ILE A 17 -6.15 6.81 -6.01
N MET A 18 -5.19 5.89 -6.02
CA MET A 18 -4.16 5.83 -4.98
C MET A 18 -3.38 7.14 -4.89
N PHE A 19 -2.93 7.68 -6.02
CA PHE A 19 -2.18 8.93 -6.07
C PHE A 19 -3.01 10.11 -5.57
N LEU A 20 -4.25 10.26 -6.04
CA LEU A 20 -5.16 11.32 -5.60
C LEU A 20 -5.49 11.20 -4.10
N SER A 21 -5.71 9.98 -3.58
CA SER A 21 -5.95 9.78 -2.15
C SER A 21 -4.75 10.25 -1.31
N LYS A 22 -3.52 10.03 -1.78
CA LYS A 22 -2.31 10.53 -1.12
C LYS A 22 -2.29 12.05 -1.10
N LEU A 23 -2.56 12.71 -2.22
CA LEU A 23 -2.57 14.17 -2.30
C LEU A 23 -3.65 14.79 -1.41
N LEU A 24 -4.87 14.24 -1.43
CA LEU A 24 -5.98 14.74 -0.60
C LEU A 24 -5.69 14.62 0.90
N MET A 25 -4.96 13.59 1.31
CA MET A 25 -4.64 13.34 2.71
C MET A 25 -3.26 13.89 3.12
N GLU A 26 -2.57 14.64 2.27
CA GLU A 26 -1.24 15.21 2.57
C GLU A 26 -1.28 16.19 3.75
N LEU A 27 -2.45 16.78 4.03
CA LEU A 27 -2.69 17.63 5.20
C LEU A 27 -2.73 16.85 6.54
N LEU A 28 -2.83 15.53 6.49
CA LEU A 28 -2.89 14.64 7.65
C LEU A 28 -1.60 13.83 7.77
N PRO A 29 -0.62 14.26 8.56
CA PRO A 29 0.68 13.58 8.65
C PRO A 29 0.52 12.10 9.03
N ASN A 30 1.13 11.21 8.25
CA ASN A 30 1.11 9.75 8.45
C ASN A 30 -0.29 9.09 8.46
N ILE A 31 -1.33 9.81 8.01
CA ILE A 31 -2.68 9.25 7.83
C ILE A 31 -2.99 9.26 6.33
N HIS A 32 -3.10 8.08 5.74
CA HIS A 32 -3.42 7.94 4.32
C HIS A 32 -4.05 6.59 3.99
N LEU A 33 -4.77 6.54 2.87
CA LEU A 33 -5.48 5.33 2.43
C LEU A 33 -4.64 4.36 1.60
N LEU A 34 -3.35 4.63 1.41
CA LEU A 34 -2.49 3.80 0.53
C LEU A 34 -2.41 2.35 1.00
N GLY A 35 -2.24 2.13 2.31
CA GLY A 35 -2.26 0.78 2.90
C GLY A 35 -3.59 0.09 2.66
N VAL A 36 -4.70 0.79 2.91
CA VAL A 36 -6.07 0.30 2.70
C VAL A 36 -6.29 -0.12 1.25
N LEU A 37 -5.94 0.75 0.29
CA LEU A 37 -6.12 0.50 -1.14
C LEU A 37 -5.20 -0.64 -1.61
N THR A 38 -3.95 -0.69 -1.16
CA THR A 38 -3.02 -1.79 -1.46
C THR A 38 -3.58 -3.14 -1.00
N VAL A 39 -4.08 -3.23 0.24
CA VAL A 39 -4.67 -4.46 0.78
C VAL A 39 -5.96 -4.82 0.01
N ALA A 40 -6.85 -3.86 -0.21
CA ALA A 40 -8.11 -4.08 -0.93
C ALA A 40 -7.87 -4.57 -2.38
N TYR A 41 -6.97 -3.92 -3.10
CA TYR A 41 -6.63 -4.30 -4.48
C TYR A 41 -5.98 -5.69 -4.52
N THR A 42 -5.10 -5.99 -3.55
CA THR A 42 -4.46 -7.32 -3.47
C THR A 42 -5.47 -8.41 -3.12
N ALA A 43 -6.42 -8.13 -2.24
CA ALA A 43 -7.49 -9.08 -1.88
C ALA A 43 -8.40 -9.43 -3.08
N VAL A 44 -8.56 -8.51 -4.03
CA VAL A 44 -9.39 -8.70 -5.23
C VAL A 44 -8.55 -9.22 -6.40
N TYR A 45 -7.52 -8.50 -6.80
CA TYR A 45 -6.77 -8.73 -8.04
C TYR A 45 -5.53 -9.61 -7.87
N ARG A 46 -5.15 -9.94 -6.64
CA ARG A 46 -3.99 -10.81 -6.31
C ARG A 46 -2.71 -10.31 -7.00
N LYS A 47 -2.09 -11.14 -7.85
CA LYS A 47 -0.85 -10.79 -8.57
C LYS A 47 -1.00 -9.52 -9.43
N LYS A 48 -2.18 -9.30 -10.00
CA LYS A 48 -2.44 -8.14 -10.86
C LYS A 48 -2.53 -6.82 -10.06
N ALA A 49 -2.69 -6.85 -8.73
CA ALA A 49 -2.70 -5.66 -7.90
C ALA A 49 -1.36 -4.87 -7.96
N LEU A 50 -0.27 -5.51 -8.35
CA LEU A 50 1.00 -4.81 -8.55
C LEU A 50 0.93 -3.74 -9.65
N TYR A 51 0.04 -3.87 -10.65
CA TYR A 51 -0.09 -2.85 -11.69
C TYR A 51 -0.56 -1.49 -11.13
N PRO A 52 -1.72 -1.38 -10.47
CA PRO A 52 -2.13 -0.09 -9.89
C PRO A 52 -1.16 0.41 -8.81
N ILE A 53 -0.54 -0.47 -8.03
CA ILE A 53 0.46 -0.09 -7.02
C ILE A 53 1.66 0.59 -7.70
N TYR A 54 2.24 0.01 -8.75
CA TYR A 54 3.39 0.60 -9.42
C TYR A 54 3.02 1.81 -10.29
N ILE A 55 1.81 1.87 -10.84
CA ILE A 55 1.30 3.09 -11.48
C ILE A 55 1.29 4.23 -10.46
N TYR A 56 0.78 3.99 -9.24
CA TYR A 56 0.86 4.97 -8.15
C TYR A 56 2.31 5.38 -7.84
N VAL A 57 3.23 4.42 -7.68
CA VAL A 57 4.64 4.70 -7.38
C VAL A 57 5.28 5.59 -8.44
N ILE A 58 5.02 5.31 -9.72
CA ILE A 58 5.53 6.10 -10.85
C ILE A 58 4.91 7.50 -10.84
N LEU A 59 3.59 7.62 -10.72
CA LEU A 59 2.90 8.92 -10.64
C LEU A 59 3.45 9.77 -9.49
N ASN A 60 3.66 9.14 -8.33
CA ASN A 60 4.22 9.84 -7.17
C ASN A 60 5.65 10.35 -7.44
N GLY A 61 6.49 9.57 -8.13
CA GLY A 61 7.81 10.02 -8.56
C GLY A 61 7.75 11.19 -9.56
N ILE A 62 6.86 11.12 -10.54
CA ILE A 62 6.71 12.15 -11.58
C ILE A 62 6.22 13.48 -10.98
N PHE A 63 5.22 13.45 -10.11
CA PHE A 63 4.60 14.66 -9.56
C PHE A 63 5.27 15.21 -8.30
N CYS A 64 5.82 14.33 -7.43
CA CYS A 64 6.45 14.72 -6.17
C CYS A 64 7.99 14.64 -6.21
N GLY A 65 8.56 14.20 -7.32
CA GLY A 65 10.00 14.08 -7.54
C GLY A 65 10.57 12.70 -7.16
N PHE A 66 11.62 12.29 -7.90
CA PHE A 66 12.37 11.05 -7.68
C PHE A 66 13.48 11.26 -6.63
N ALA A 67 13.08 11.60 -5.40
CA ALA A 67 14.01 11.83 -4.30
C ALA A 67 14.32 10.51 -3.55
N ALA A 68 15.16 10.57 -2.52
CA ALA A 68 15.61 9.41 -1.75
C ALA A 68 14.46 8.56 -1.15
N TRP A 69 13.40 9.21 -0.68
CA TRP A 69 12.20 8.54 -0.16
C TRP A 69 11.50 7.66 -1.22
N TRP A 70 11.57 8.06 -2.50
CA TRP A 70 10.94 7.32 -3.58
C TRP A 70 11.61 5.96 -3.82
N ALA A 71 12.91 5.83 -3.57
CA ALA A 71 13.61 4.57 -3.70
C ALA A 71 13.03 3.48 -2.77
N ALA A 72 12.62 3.83 -1.56
CA ALA A 72 11.93 2.91 -0.66
C ALA A 72 10.57 2.46 -1.23
N TYR A 73 9.84 3.32 -1.92
CA TYR A 73 8.53 3.00 -2.50
C TYR A 73 8.57 1.93 -3.59
N LEU A 74 9.73 1.69 -4.20
CA LEU A 74 9.92 0.61 -5.16
C LEU A 74 9.66 -0.77 -4.55
N TYR A 75 9.83 -0.95 -3.25
CA TYR A 75 9.65 -2.25 -2.60
C TYR A 75 8.69 -2.26 -1.41
N VAL A 76 8.55 -1.16 -0.67
CA VAL A 76 7.73 -1.10 0.56
C VAL A 76 6.28 -1.50 0.29
N TRP A 77 5.69 -1.03 -0.80
CA TRP A 77 4.32 -1.41 -1.18
C TRP A 77 4.23 -2.86 -1.68
N ALA A 78 5.30 -3.37 -2.31
CA ALA A 78 5.37 -4.77 -2.69
C ALA A 78 5.49 -5.70 -1.46
N VAL A 79 6.09 -5.23 -0.36
CA VAL A 79 6.10 -5.97 0.91
C VAL A 79 4.67 -6.11 1.45
N LEU A 80 3.89 -5.02 1.51
CA LEU A 80 2.49 -5.10 1.94
C LEU A 80 1.66 -6.01 1.02
N TRP A 81 1.84 -5.88 -0.30
CA TRP A 81 1.25 -6.80 -1.27
C TRP A 81 1.62 -8.25 -0.96
N GLY A 82 2.90 -8.53 -0.69
CA GLY A 82 3.40 -9.87 -0.33
C GLY A 82 2.76 -10.41 0.95
N MET A 83 2.67 -9.61 2.00
CA MET A 83 2.00 -9.98 3.25
C MET A 83 0.54 -10.41 3.01
N VAL A 84 -0.20 -9.67 2.17
CA VAL A 84 -1.58 -10.03 1.81
C VAL A 84 -1.62 -11.28 0.92
N MET A 85 -0.64 -11.48 0.05
CA MET A 85 -0.54 -12.67 -0.82
C MET A 85 -0.31 -13.96 -0.03
N LEU A 86 0.33 -13.89 1.14
CA LEU A 86 0.52 -15.02 2.06
C LEU A 86 -0.79 -15.42 2.76
N LEU A 87 -1.78 -14.54 2.81
CA LEU A 87 -3.08 -14.88 3.39
C LEU A 87 -3.86 -15.86 2.51
N PRO A 88 -4.63 -16.77 3.12
CA PRO A 88 -5.52 -17.67 2.40
C PRO A 88 -6.49 -16.90 1.51
N ARG A 89 -6.69 -17.40 0.29
CA ARG A 89 -7.59 -16.75 -0.68
C ARG A 89 -9.05 -16.70 -0.21
N ASN A 90 -9.45 -17.72 0.57
CA ASN A 90 -10.81 -17.91 1.06
C ASN A 90 -10.89 -17.69 2.57
N LEU A 91 -10.50 -16.50 3.03
CA LEU A 91 -10.70 -16.12 4.43
C LEU A 91 -12.20 -16.08 4.75
N PRO A 92 -12.63 -16.66 5.90
CA PRO A 92 -14.00 -16.55 6.36
C PRO A 92 -14.43 -15.08 6.50
N LYS A 93 -15.61 -14.72 6.02
CA LYS A 93 -16.09 -13.32 6.01
C LYS A 93 -16.03 -12.64 7.39
N LYS A 94 -16.26 -13.41 8.46
CA LYS A 94 -16.24 -12.89 9.84
C LYS A 94 -14.85 -12.41 10.30
N VAL A 95 -13.77 -13.05 9.81
CA VAL A 95 -12.40 -12.74 10.24
C VAL A 95 -11.68 -11.81 9.25
N GLN A 96 -12.18 -11.65 8.02
CA GLN A 96 -11.57 -10.82 7.00
C GLN A 96 -11.22 -9.40 7.50
N PRO A 97 -12.16 -8.65 8.16
CA PRO A 97 -11.86 -7.30 8.60
C PRO A 97 -10.68 -7.28 9.57
N ALA A 98 -10.71 -8.12 10.61
CA ALA A 98 -9.66 -8.15 11.62
C ALA A 98 -8.29 -8.51 11.01
N VAL A 99 -8.23 -9.53 10.15
CA VAL A 99 -6.99 -9.96 9.50
C VAL A 99 -6.41 -8.86 8.61
N TYR A 100 -7.23 -8.23 7.76
CA TYR A 100 -6.75 -7.18 6.87
C TYR A 100 -6.33 -5.90 7.62
N MET A 101 -7.10 -5.51 8.65
CA MET A 101 -6.74 -4.39 9.53
C MET A 101 -5.39 -4.65 10.22
N THR A 102 -5.20 -5.85 10.77
CA THR A 102 -3.94 -6.24 11.44
C THR A 102 -2.76 -6.21 10.47
N VAL A 103 -2.88 -6.79 9.27
CA VAL A 103 -1.80 -6.79 8.28
C VAL A 103 -1.47 -5.37 7.84
N CYS A 104 -2.48 -4.53 7.60
CA CYS A 104 -2.29 -3.13 7.25
C CYS A 104 -1.58 -2.35 8.36
N ALA A 105 -1.99 -2.56 9.62
CA ALA A 105 -1.38 -1.94 10.78
C ALA A 105 0.08 -2.40 10.99
N MET A 106 0.34 -3.70 10.90
CA MET A 106 1.71 -4.25 11.03
C MET A 106 2.65 -3.62 10.00
N HIS A 107 2.21 -3.48 8.75
CA HIS A 107 3.01 -2.79 7.75
C HIS A 107 3.25 -1.33 8.13
N GLY A 108 2.25 -0.64 8.68
CA GLY A 108 2.39 0.75 9.16
C GLY A 108 3.41 0.87 10.30
N PHE A 109 3.36 -0.02 11.30
CA PHE A 109 4.33 -0.05 12.40
C PHE A 109 5.76 -0.37 11.95
N LEU A 110 5.92 -1.05 10.82
CA LEU A 110 7.22 -1.43 10.26
C LEU A 110 7.69 -0.47 9.15
N PHE A 111 6.92 0.57 8.83
CA PHE A 111 7.15 1.38 7.63
C PHE A 111 8.53 2.03 7.61
N GLY A 112 8.96 2.68 8.70
CA GLY A 112 10.29 3.24 8.84
C GLY A 112 11.37 2.15 8.76
N THR A 113 11.20 1.05 9.48
CA THR A 113 12.12 -0.10 9.40
C THR A 113 12.26 -0.63 7.97
N LEU A 114 11.16 -0.70 7.22
CA LEU A 114 11.19 -1.08 5.81
C LEU A 114 11.87 -0.03 4.92
N CYS A 115 11.79 1.24 5.26
CA CYS A 115 12.50 2.31 4.52
C CYS A 115 14.00 2.38 4.85
N ALA A 116 14.42 1.87 6.00
CA ALA A 116 15.80 1.98 6.49
C ALA A 116 16.87 1.44 5.52
N PRO A 117 16.68 0.32 4.78
CA PRO A 117 17.68 -0.16 3.83
C PRO A 117 17.95 0.84 2.69
N ALA A 118 16.91 1.45 2.14
CA ALA A 118 17.07 2.47 1.11
C ALA A 118 17.77 3.73 1.67
N GLN A 119 17.38 4.13 2.87
CA GLN A 119 18.00 5.27 3.56
C GLN A 119 19.49 5.01 3.83
N ALA A 120 19.84 3.85 4.37
CA ALA A 120 21.22 3.49 4.65
C ALA A 120 22.07 3.45 3.38
N LEU A 121 21.54 2.86 2.29
CA LEU A 121 22.24 2.76 1.03
C LEU A 121 22.50 4.14 0.38
N LEU A 122 21.48 5.01 0.38
CA LEU A 122 21.57 6.31 -0.30
C LEU A 122 22.39 7.35 0.46
N PHE A 123 22.42 7.27 1.80
CA PHE A 123 23.11 8.23 2.66
C PHE A 123 24.37 7.66 3.31
N GLY A 124 24.76 6.43 2.97
CA GLY A 124 25.96 5.81 3.49
C GLY A 124 25.93 5.58 5.01
N LEU A 125 24.74 5.29 5.58
CA LEU A 125 24.63 5.07 7.02
C LEU A 125 25.27 3.73 7.39
N ASN A 126 26.07 3.76 8.44
CA ASN A 126 26.54 2.54 9.11
C ASN A 126 25.41 1.92 9.95
N TRP A 127 25.69 0.79 10.60
CA TRP A 127 24.68 0.08 11.42
C TRP A 127 24.12 0.96 12.53
N GLU A 128 24.96 1.68 13.24
CA GLU A 128 24.56 2.56 14.36
C GLU A 128 23.67 3.71 13.85
N GLY A 129 24.07 4.36 12.75
CA GLY A 129 23.28 5.41 12.10
C GLY A 129 21.93 4.92 11.58
N THR A 130 21.89 3.71 11.02
CA THR A 130 20.63 3.09 10.57
C THR A 130 19.70 2.81 11.74
N LEU A 131 20.22 2.27 12.84
CA LEU A 131 19.44 2.02 14.04
C LEU A 131 18.92 3.33 14.67
N ALA A 132 19.77 4.35 14.76
CA ALA A 132 19.37 5.68 15.25
C ALA A 132 18.24 6.27 14.37
N TRP A 133 18.32 6.10 13.05
CA TRP A 133 17.28 6.56 12.12
C TRP A 133 15.95 5.83 12.35
N ILE A 134 15.96 4.51 12.53
CA ILE A 134 14.76 3.71 12.86
C ILE A 134 14.14 4.18 14.17
N ILE A 135 14.96 4.36 15.22
CA ILE A 135 14.48 4.79 16.54
C ILE A 135 13.86 6.19 16.45
N ALA A 136 14.50 7.12 15.75
CA ALA A 136 13.97 8.47 15.56
C ALA A 136 12.64 8.47 14.76
N GLY A 137 12.46 7.52 13.84
CA GLY A 137 11.25 7.34 13.05
C GLY A 137 10.08 6.68 13.79
N PHE A 138 10.35 5.99 14.91
CA PHE A 138 9.35 5.17 15.62
C PHE A 138 8.05 5.91 16.00
N PRO A 139 8.06 7.17 16.48
CA PRO A 139 6.82 7.91 16.76
C PRO A 139 5.92 8.06 15.52
N PHE A 140 6.52 8.25 14.35
CA PHE A 140 5.77 8.34 13.08
C PHE A 140 5.20 6.98 12.65
N ASP A 141 5.96 5.90 12.84
CA ASP A 141 5.52 4.54 12.58
C ASP A 141 4.35 4.14 13.49
N LEU A 142 4.37 4.60 14.75
CA LEU A 142 3.28 4.38 15.69
C LEU A 142 1.97 5.03 15.19
N ILE A 143 2.02 6.29 14.77
CA ILE A 143 0.87 6.99 14.20
C ILE A 143 0.40 6.28 12.93
N HIS A 144 1.33 5.89 12.06
CA HIS A 144 1.06 5.20 10.82
C HIS A 144 0.38 3.84 11.06
N GLY A 145 0.86 3.04 12.00
CA GLY A 145 0.28 1.75 12.35
C GLY A 145 -1.13 1.89 12.92
N ILE A 146 -1.35 2.83 13.85
CA ILE A 146 -2.67 3.09 14.44
C ILE A 146 -3.64 3.61 13.37
N SER A 147 -3.23 4.57 12.55
CA SER A 147 -4.07 5.09 11.47
C SER A 147 -4.43 4.03 10.45
N ASN A 148 -3.48 3.18 10.05
CA ASN A 148 -3.73 2.05 9.16
C ASN A 148 -4.69 1.01 9.77
N PHE A 149 -4.64 0.79 11.09
CA PHE A 149 -5.60 -0.06 11.76
C PHE A 149 -7.02 0.51 11.67
N ILE A 150 -7.18 1.79 12.01
CA ILE A 150 -8.48 2.47 11.99
C ILE A 150 -9.03 2.56 10.55
N CYS A 151 -8.23 3.06 9.62
CA CYS A 151 -8.61 3.13 8.20
C CYS A 151 -8.82 1.76 7.58
N GLY A 152 -8.20 0.72 8.14
CA GLY A 152 -8.35 -0.68 7.72
C GLY A 152 -9.79 -1.20 7.74
N THR A 153 -10.67 -0.57 8.50
CA THR A 153 -12.13 -0.85 8.48
C THR A 153 -12.73 -0.67 7.09
N LEU A 154 -12.13 0.17 6.24
CA LEU A 154 -12.57 0.44 4.87
C LEU A 154 -12.11 -0.64 3.87
N ILE A 155 -11.19 -1.53 4.22
CA ILE A 155 -10.63 -2.53 3.29
C ILE A 155 -11.72 -3.44 2.72
N VAL A 156 -12.55 -4.02 3.60
CA VAL A 156 -13.59 -4.96 3.17
C VAL A 156 -14.69 -4.27 2.34
N PRO A 157 -15.23 -3.11 2.72
CA PRO A 157 -16.13 -2.32 1.88
C PRO A 157 -15.55 -2.04 0.49
N VAL A 158 -14.32 -1.51 0.41
CA VAL A 158 -13.65 -1.20 -0.87
C VAL A 158 -13.46 -2.47 -1.71
N ALA A 159 -12.96 -3.55 -1.12
CA ALA A 159 -12.79 -4.82 -1.83
C ALA A 159 -14.13 -5.38 -2.34
N SER A 160 -15.21 -5.21 -1.58
CA SER A 160 -16.55 -5.67 -1.98
C SER A 160 -17.08 -4.85 -3.17
N THR A 161 -16.91 -3.54 -3.16
CA THR A 161 -17.28 -2.65 -4.28
C THR A 161 -16.51 -3.02 -5.55
N LEU A 162 -15.19 -3.26 -5.43
CA LEU A 162 -14.37 -3.67 -6.58
C LEU A 162 -14.83 -5.01 -7.17
N ARG A 163 -15.17 -5.99 -6.34
CA ARG A 163 -15.69 -7.28 -6.79
C ARG A 163 -17.05 -7.15 -7.49
N LEU A 164 -17.92 -6.24 -7.03
CA LEU A 164 -19.20 -5.95 -7.69
C LEU A 164 -18.97 -5.27 -9.03
N ALA A 165 -18.10 -4.29 -9.11
CA ALA A 165 -17.72 -3.62 -10.36
C ALA A 165 -17.14 -4.63 -11.35
N GLU A 166 -16.25 -5.53 -10.92
CA GLU A 166 -15.68 -6.59 -11.74
C GLU A 166 -16.77 -7.51 -12.32
N LYS A 167 -17.70 -8.02 -11.48
CA LYS A 167 -18.80 -8.87 -11.93
C LYS A 167 -19.69 -8.22 -12.98
N ASN A 168 -20.01 -6.94 -12.81
CA ASN A 168 -20.88 -6.21 -13.74
C ASN A 168 -20.14 -5.87 -15.04
N THR A 169 -18.84 -5.75 -14.96
CA THR A 169 -17.98 -5.39 -16.07
C THR A 169 -17.65 -6.59 -16.98
N TRP A 170 -17.69 -7.83 -16.47
CA TRP A 170 -17.36 -9.06 -17.22
C TRP A 170 -18.58 -9.81 -17.77
N LYS A 171 -19.79 -9.23 -17.66
CA LYS A 171 -21.03 -9.84 -18.16
C LYS A 171 -21.37 -9.49 -19.61
N HIS A 172 -20.49 -8.77 -20.32
CA HIS A 172 -20.69 -8.39 -21.73
C HIS A 172 -19.50 -8.77 -22.59
#